data_1a81515b174698646c7a2d077b52ab37
#
_entry.id   1a81515b174698646c7a2d077b52ab37
#
_cell.length_a   1.000
_cell.length_b   1.000
_cell.length_c   1.000
_cell.angle_alpha   90.00
_cell.angle_beta   90.00
_cell.angle_gamma   90.00
#
_symmetry.space_group_name_H-M   'P 1'
#
loop_
_entity.id
_entity.type
_entity.pdbx_description
1 polymer ?
#
loop_
_entity_poly.entity_id
_entity_poly.type
_entity_poly.pdbx_seq_one_letter_code
_entity_poly.pdbx_strand_id
1 'polypeptide(L)'
;MEKDLNLPEGTEVTEPLKIYLNEIGQIPLLSEEEERDLGCKSASGDEDARRKLEEGNLRLVVSLAKHYTGRGITLMDLIQEGNIGLMHAAEKYDYTKENRFSTYASWWIKEAMQRAIDQQSREIRVPVHVAENMKKVQKISKDLQQKFGREATPEEIAEEMKD
;
A
#
# COMPACT_ATOMS: atom_id res chain seq x y z
N MET A 1 2.64 18.24 19.15
CA MET A 1 1.89 17.05 18.76
C MET A 1 1.59 16.94 17.27
N GLU A 2 1.23 18.06 16.62
CA GLU A 2 1.06 18.03 15.15
C GLU A 2 2.36 17.82 14.39
N LYS A 3 3.49 18.10 14.99
CA LYS A 3 4.81 17.97 14.37
C LYS A 3 5.28 16.52 14.17
N ASP A 4 4.70 15.58 14.90
CA ASP A 4 5.15 14.18 14.86
C ASP A 4 4.45 13.35 13.76
N LEU A 5 3.39 13.88 13.16
CA LEU A 5 2.63 13.15 12.15
C LEU A 5 3.34 13.12 10.79
N ASN A 6 4.19 14.10 10.50
CA ASN A 6 4.99 14.19 9.27
C ASN A 6 4.21 13.74 8.02
N LEU A 7 3.00 14.27 7.87
CA LEU A 7 2.12 13.93 6.76
C LEU A 7 2.49 14.73 5.50
N PRO A 8 2.27 14.16 4.29
CA PRO A 8 2.50 14.88 3.05
C PRO A 8 1.66 16.15 2.96
N GLU A 9 2.18 17.15 2.25
CA GLU A 9 1.45 18.40 2.01
C GLU A 9 0.11 18.12 1.31
N GLY A 10 -0.91 18.84 1.70
CA GLY A 10 -2.24 18.69 1.13
C GLY A 10 -3.05 17.52 1.70
N THR A 11 -2.52 16.82 2.69
CA THR A 11 -3.26 15.75 3.36
C THR A 11 -4.37 16.36 4.22
N GLU A 12 -5.61 15.93 3.98
CA GLU A 12 -6.74 16.31 4.82
C GLU A 12 -6.65 15.58 6.15
N VAL A 13 -6.42 16.33 7.23
CA VAL A 13 -6.29 15.78 8.57
C VAL A 13 -7.62 15.88 9.28
N THR A 14 -8.39 14.80 9.28
CA THR A 14 -9.68 14.71 9.96
C THR A 14 -9.48 14.29 11.42
N GLU A 15 -10.49 14.51 12.27
CA GLU A 15 -10.45 14.06 13.66
C GLU A 15 -10.29 12.54 13.78
N PRO A 16 -11.03 11.70 13.01
CA PRO A 16 -10.83 10.24 13.05
C PRO A 16 -9.40 9.83 12.70
N LEU A 17 -8.77 10.50 11.74
CA LEU A 17 -7.38 10.22 11.38
C LEU A 17 -6.43 10.56 12.53
N LYS A 18 -6.60 11.71 13.18
CA LYS A 18 -5.78 12.10 14.34
C LYS A 18 -5.90 11.11 15.48
N ILE A 19 -7.13 10.70 15.80
CA ILE A 19 -7.39 9.71 16.87
C ILE A 19 -6.70 8.40 16.56
N TYR A 20 -6.83 7.92 15.33
CA TYR A 20 -6.21 6.67 14.88
C TYR A 20 -4.68 6.73 14.98
N LEU A 21 -4.06 7.79 14.47
CA LEU A 21 -2.61 7.96 14.49
C LEU A 21 -2.08 8.03 15.93
N ASN A 22 -2.81 8.68 16.82
CA ASN A 22 -2.44 8.75 18.22
C ASN A 22 -2.52 7.38 18.89
N GLU A 23 -3.56 6.61 18.62
CA GLU A 23 -3.74 5.27 19.19
C GLU A 23 -2.64 4.31 18.75
N ILE A 24 -2.35 4.26 17.46
CA ILE A 24 -1.30 3.35 16.95
C ILE A 24 0.09 3.77 17.40
N GLY A 25 0.30 5.06 17.63
CA GLY A 25 1.56 5.59 18.16
C GLY A 25 1.88 5.10 19.57
N GLN A 26 0.88 4.66 20.32
CA GLN A 26 1.04 4.14 21.67
C GLN A 26 1.38 2.64 21.70
N ILE A 27 1.19 1.94 20.60
CA ILE A 27 1.49 0.52 20.50
C ILE A 27 2.99 0.33 20.32
N PRO A 28 3.67 -0.43 21.18
CA PRO A 28 5.12 -0.63 21.03
C PRO A 28 5.44 -1.42 19.76
N LEU A 29 6.59 -1.10 19.16
CA LEU A 29 7.10 -1.87 18.03
C LEU A 29 7.56 -3.24 18.51
N LEU A 30 7.34 -4.25 17.68
CA LEU A 30 7.74 -5.62 17.99
C LEU A 30 9.22 -5.84 17.66
N SER A 31 9.93 -6.53 18.55
CA SER A 31 11.27 -7.01 18.26
C SER A 31 11.18 -8.21 17.31
N GLU A 32 12.32 -8.58 16.73
CA GLU A 32 12.40 -9.75 15.84
C GLU A 32 11.97 -11.04 16.56
N GLU A 33 12.38 -11.18 17.81
CA GLU A 33 12.01 -12.34 18.64
C GLU A 33 10.52 -12.38 18.93
N GLU A 34 9.92 -11.23 19.26
CA GLU A 34 8.49 -11.12 19.49
C GLU A 34 7.68 -11.43 18.24
N GLU A 35 8.12 -10.95 17.08
CA GLU A 35 7.49 -11.27 15.79
C GLU A 35 7.49 -12.76 15.52
N ARG A 36 8.63 -13.41 15.75
CA ARG A 36 8.78 -14.85 15.51
C ARG A 36 7.91 -15.65 16.46
N ASP A 37 7.88 -15.30 17.74
CA ASP A 37 7.05 -15.96 18.74
C ASP A 37 5.56 -15.83 18.41
N LEU A 38 5.11 -14.61 18.06
CA LEU A 38 3.73 -14.35 17.64
C LEU A 38 3.39 -15.09 16.35
N GLY A 39 4.33 -15.12 15.39
CA GLY A 39 4.15 -15.87 14.15
C GLY A 39 3.99 -17.36 14.38
N CYS A 40 4.75 -17.92 15.29
CA CYS A 40 4.65 -19.33 15.69
C CYS A 40 3.29 -19.64 16.31
N LYS A 41 2.86 -18.82 17.26
CA LYS A 41 1.55 -18.96 17.92
C LYS A 41 0.40 -18.78 16.93
N SER A 42 0.49 -17.79 16.05
CA SER A 42 -0.50 -17.54 15.01
C SER A 42 -0.65 -18.75 14.07
N ALA A 43 0.48 -19.35 13.68
CA ALA A 43 0.48 -20.53 12.83
C ALA A 43 -0.20 -21.74 13.51
N SER A 44 -0.18 -21.78 14.84
CA SER A 44 -0.85 -22.81 15.64
C SER A 44 -2.35 -22.52 15.85
N GLY A 45 -2.87 -21.42 15.31
CA GLY A 45 -4.28 -21.07 15.41
C GLY A 45 -4.62 -20.06 16.51
N ASP A 46 -3.62 -19.45 17.15
CA ASP A 46 -3.84 -18.41 18.17
C ASP A 46 -4.19 -17.08 17.51
N GLU A 47 -5.47 -16.72 17.54
CA GLU A 47 -5.96 -15.50 16.93
C GLU A 47 -5.51 -14.24 17.67
N ASP A 48 -5.31 -14.32 18.99
CA ASP A 48 -4.78 -13.20 19.77
C ASP A 48 -3.34 -12.88 19.38
N ALA A 49 -2.54 -13.90 19.12
CA ALA A 49 -1.17 -13.73 18.63
C ALA A 49 -1.15 -13.07 17.26
N ARG A 50 -2.04 -13.49 16.36
CA ARG A 50 -2.18 -12.90 15.03
C ARG A 50 -2.58 -11.42 15.13
N ARG A 51 -3.52 -11.10 16.01
CA ARG A 51 -3.95 -9.71 16.25
C ARG A 51 -2.80 -8.85 16.75
N LYS A 52 -2.01 -9.35 17.68
CA LYS A 52 -0.84 -8.62 18.21
C LYS A 52 0.21 -8.39 17.12
N LEU A 53 0.39 -9.36 16.24
CA LEU A 53 1.30 -9.24 15.10
C LEU A 53 0.83 -8.14 14.15
N GLU A 54 -0.48 -8.07 13.88
CA GLU A 54 -1.08 -7.02 13.07
C GLU A 54 -0.95 -5.65 13.74
N GLU A 55 -1.33 -5.55 15.02
CA GLU A 55 -1.26 -4.29 15.77
C GLU A 55 0.14 -3.69 15.82
N GLY A 56 1.15 -4.53 15.99
CA GLY A 56 2.53 -4.10 16.02
C GLY A 56 3.06 -3.54 14.70
N ASN A 57 2.30 -3.72 13.61
CA ASN A 57 2.68 -3.29 12.27
C ASN A 57 1.73 -2.25 11.67
N LEU A 58 0.79 -1.72 12.42
CA LEU A 58 -0.12 -0.67 11.95
C LEU A 58 0.64 0.61 11.56
N ARG A 59 1.72 0.92 12.27
CA ARG A 59 2.56 2.07 11.94
C ARG A 59 3.27 1.90 10.60
N LEU A 60 3.62 0.67 10.26
CA LEU A 60 4.19 0.36 8.94
C LEU A 60 3.20 0.69 7.82
N VAL A 61 1.93 0.35 8.00
CA VAL A 61 0.88 0.64 7.01
C VAL A 61 0.79 2.16 6.77
N VAL A 62 0.77 2.96 7.83
CA VAL A 62 0.73 4.42 7.71
C VAL A 62 1.97 4.95 6.97
N SER A 63 3.14 4.44 7.34
CA SER A 63 4.40 4.83 6.70
C SER A 63 4.38 4.57 5.19
N LEU A 64 3.86 3.42 4.78
CA LEU A 64 3.74 3.06 3.36
C LEU A 64 2.64 3.89 2.67
N ALA A 65 1.52 4.12 3.34
CA ALA A 65 0.41 4.90 2.78
C ALA A 65 0.82 6.33 2.40
N LYS A 66 1.72 6.93 3.14
CA LYS A 66 2.23 8.28 2.86
C LYS A 66 2.85 8.40 1.47
N HIS A 67 3.40 7.31 0.93
CA HIS A 67 4.00 7.31 -0.41
C HIS A 67 2.98 7.22 -1.55
N TYR A 68 1.72 6.94 -1.24
CA TYR A 68 0.66 6.75 -2.23
C TYR A 68 -0.37 7.87 -2.25
N THR A 69 -0.16 8.94 -1.49
CA THR A 69 -1.10 10.07 -1.44
C THR A 69 -1.10 10.87 -2.74
N GLY A 70 -2.17 11.63 -2.97
CA GLY A 70 -2.28 12.48 -4.16
C GLY A 70 -2.72 11.75 -5.43
N ARG A 71 -3.26 10.55 -5.29
CA ARG A 71 -3.68 9.72 -6.44
C ARG A 71 -5.19 9.48 -6.49
N GLY A 72 -5.97 10.40 -5.93
CA GLY A 72 -7.43 10.33 -5.95
C GLY A 72 -8.07 9.50 -4.84
N ILE A 73 -7.28 9.05 -3.88
CA ILE A 73 -7.76 8.30 -2.71
C ILE A 73 -7.23 8.99 -1.44
N THR A 74 -8.06 9.04 -0.40
CA THR A 74 -7.66 9.69 0.85
C THR A 74 -6.65 8.84 1.62
N LEU A 75 -5.84 9.48 2.46
CA LEU A 75 -4.87 8.77 3.30
C LEU A 75 -5.58 7.73 4.20
N MET A 76 -6.73 8.10 4.79
CA MET A 76 -7.49 7.19 5.63
C MET A 76 -7.93 5.94 4.87
N ASP A 77 -8.41 6.09 3.64
CA ASP A 77 -8.82 4.96 2.80
C ASP A 77 -7.62 4.09 2.40
N LEU A 78 -6.48 4.71 2.12
CA LEU A 78 -5.24 3.96 1.86
C LEU A 78 -4.82 3.14 3.08
N ILE A 79 -4.92 3.72 4.27
CA ILE A 79 -4.60 3.02 5.52
C ILE A 79 -5.53 1.82 5.70
N GLN A 80 -6.83 2.00 5.49
CA GLN A 80 -7.81 0.91 5.62
C GLN A 80 -7.53 -0.23 4.65
N GLU A 81 -7.26 0.11 3.39
CA GLU A 81 -6.91 -0.90 2.38
C GLU A 81 -5.58 -1.59 2.70
N GLY A 82 -4.60 -0.82 3.16
CA GLY A 82 -3.31 -1.37 3.58
C GLY A 82 -3.44 -2.30 4.78
N ASN A 83 -4.34 -1.99 5.71
CA ASN A 83 -4.60 -2.86 6.87
C ASN A 83 -5.20 -4.19 6.43
N ILE A 84 -6.04 -4.22 5.40
CA ILE A 84 -6.56 -5.47 4.84
C ILE A 84 -5.39 -6.30 4.28
N GLY A 85 -4.47 -5.67 3.57
CA GLY A 85 -3.25 -6.32 3.09
C GLY A 85 -2.40 -6.88 4.23
N LEU A 86 -2.28 -6.13 5.30
CA LEU A 86 -1.57 -6.56 6.51
C LEU A 86 -2.22 -7.80 7.13
N MET A 87 -3.54 -7.85 7.19
CA MET A 87 -4.27 -9.01 7.71
C MET A 87 -4.01 -10.27 6.87
N HIS A 88 -3.99 -10.13 5.55
CA HIS A 88 -3.63 -11.24 4.66
C HIS A 88 -2.20 -11.70 4.88
N ALA A 89 -1.27 -10.78 5.09
CA ALA A 89 0.11 -11.10 5.39
C ALA A 89 0.24 -11.92 6.68
N ALA A 90 -0.50 -11.51 7.72
CA ALA A 90 -0.48 -12.20 9.01
C ALA A 90 -1.01 -13.64 8.89
N GLU A 91 -2.03 -13.85 8.07
CA GLU A 91 -2.58 -15.20 7.83
C GLU A 91 -1.59 -16.11 7.11
N LYS A 92 -0.79 -15.55 6.20
CA LYS A 92 0.09 -16.33 5.30
C LYS A 92 1.55 -16.33 5.73
N TYR A 93 1.88 -15.67 6.82
CA TYR A 93 3.26 -15.52 7.26
C TYR A 93 3.85 -16.86 7.71
N ASP A 94 5.03 -17.18 7.19
CA ASP A 94 5.79 -18.36 7.55
C ASP A 94 6.97 -17.93 8.44
N TYR A 95 6.82 -18.13 9.76
CA TYR A 95 7.81 -17.74 10.74
C TYR A 95 9.11 -18.55 10.64
N THR A 96 9.08 -19.69 9.95
CA THR A 96 10.27 -20.55 9.79
C THR A 96 11.29 -19.96 8.81
N LYS A 97 10.88 -19.01 7.98
CA LYS A 97 11.78 -18.31 7.07
C LYS A 97 12.52 -17.20 7.79
N GLU A 98 13.71 -16.87 7.30
CA GLU A 98 14.59 -15.87 7.97
C GLU A 98 14.13 -14.43 7.81
N ASN A 99 13.19 -14.15 6.93
CA ASN A 99 12.71 -12.79 6.68
C ASN A 99 11.85 -12.26 7.84
N ARG A 100 12.02 -11.00 8.15
CA ARG A 100 11.14 -10.34 9.12
C ARG A 100 9.72 -10.23 8.56
N PHE A 101 8.74 -10.26 9.48
CA PHE A 101 7.34 -10.10 9.11
C PHE A 101 7.10 -8.77 8.36
N SER A 102 7.72 -7.69 8.82
CA SER A 102 7.56 -6.36 8.19
C SER A 102 7.96 -6.37 6.72
N THR A 103 9.03 -7.07 6.36
CA THR A 103 9.48 -7.20 4.98
C THR A 103 8.45 -7.93 4.12
N TYR A 104 7.94 -9.03 4.64
CA TYR A 104 6.91 -9.82 3.96
C TYR A 104 5.59 -9.05 3.85
N ALA A 105 5.17 -8.43 4.95
CA ALA A 105 3.91 -7.68 4.99
C ALA A 105 3.92 -6.47 4.07
N SER A 106 5.07 -5.80 3.88
CA SER A 106 5.18 -4.63 3.01
C SER A 106 4.68 -4.91 1.60
N TRP A 107 4.98 -6.08 1.05
CA TRP A 107 4.49 -6.46 -0.28
C TRP A 107 2.97 -6.52 -0.33
N TRP A 108 2.36 -7.18 0.66
CA TRP A 108 0.90 -7.31 0.75
C TRP A 108 0.21 -5.96 0.93
N ILE A 109 0.79 -5.10 1.75
CA ILE A 109 0.26 -3.77 2.03
C ILE A 109 0.31 -2.91 0.77
N LYS A 110 1.44 -2.87 0.10
CA LYS A 110 1.63 -2.09 -1.15
C LYS A 110 0.71 -2.58 -2.25
N GLU A 111 0.56 -3.89 -2.38
CA GLU A 111 -0.33 -4.49 -3.38
C GLU A 111 -1.79 -4.08 -3.14
N ALA A 112 -2.24 -4.12 -1.87
CA ALA A 112 -3.60 -3.71 -1.50
C ALA A 112 -3.83 -2.23 -1.79
N MET A 113 -2.88 -1.37 -1.47
CA MET A 113 -2.98 0.06 -1.72
C MET A 113 -3.01 0.38 -3.22
N GLN A 114 -2.13 -0.24 -3.99
CA GLN A 114 -2.07 -0.02 -5.44
C GLN A 114 -3.37 -0.49 -6.11
N ARG A 115 -3.91 -1.62 -5.69
CA ARG A 115 -5.18 -2.12 -6.20
C ARG A 115 -6.32 -1.17 -5.90
N ALA A 116 -6.36 -0.62 -4.68
CA ALA A 116 -7.37 0.35 -4.28
C ALA A 116 -7.29 1.63 -5.11
N ILE A 117 -6.07 2.13 -5.38
CA ILE A 117 -5.85 3.29 -6.23
C ILE A 117 -6.39 3.03 -7.64
N ASP A 118 -6.06 1.89 -8.21
CA ASP A 118 -6.46 1.53 -9.57
C ASP A 118 -7.98 1.41 -9.70
N GLN A 119 -8.67 0.99 -8.65
CA GLN A 119 -10.12 0.79 -8.68
C GLN A 119 -10.92 2.04 -8.28
N GLN A 120 -10.44 2.82 -7.32
CA GLN A 120 -11.19 3.92 -6.69
C GLN A 120 -10.84 5.31 -7.22
N SER A 121 -9.68 5.48 -7.84
CA SER A 121 -9.24 6.79 -8.35
C SER A 121 -9.99 7.24 -9.61
N ARG A 122 -10.92 6.44 -10.11
CA ARG A 122 -11.67 6.69 -11.35
C ARG A 122 -13.16 6.81 -11.04
N GLU A 123 -13.85 7.73 -11.73
CA GLU A 123 -15.29 7.91 -11.60
C GLU A 123 -16.07 6.68 -12.10
N ILE A 124 -15.54 6.01 -13.13
CA ILE A 124 -16.13 4.80 -13.70
C ILE A 124 -15.20 3.64 -13.37
N ARG A 125 -15.77 2.58 -12.79
CA ARG A 125 -15.02 1.37 -12.51
C ARG A 125 -14.49 0.75 -13.79
N VAL A 126 -13.17 0.70 -13.94
CA VAL A 126 -12.49 0.11 -15.09
C VAL A 126 -11.92 -1.25 -14.67
N PRO A 127 -12.15 -2.32 -15.49
CA PRO A 127 -11.52 -3.61 -15.20
C PRO A 127 -9.99 -3.50 -15.10
N VAL A 128 -9.38 -4.32 -14.25
CA VAL A 128 -7.94 -4.26 -13.98
C VAL A 128 -7.09 -4.36 -15.25
N HIS A 129 -7.46 -5.22 -16.19
CA HIS A 129 -6.73 -5.39 -17.45
C HIS A 129 -6.77 -4.15 -18.35
N VAL A 130 -7.87 -3.39 -18.31
CA VAL A 130 -7.99 -2.12 -19.05
C VAL A 130 -7.11 -1.06 -18.39
N ALA A 131 -7.08 -1.01 -17.05
CA ALA A 131 -6.20 -0.10 -16.32
C ALA A 131 -4.73 -0.37 -16.62
N GLU A 132 -4.33 -1.62 -16.70
CA GLU A 132 -2.96 -2.01 -17.08
C GLU A 132 -2.62 -1.57 -18.49
N ASN A 133 -3.55 -1.74 -19.45
CA ASN A 133 -3.36 -1.29 -20.83
C ASN A 133 -3.22 0.23 -20.90
N MET A 134 -3.99 0.98 -20.10
CA MET A 134 -3.87 2.43 -20.06
C MET A 134 -2.51 2.87 -19.51
N LYS A 135 -1.98 2.16 -18.52
CA LYS A 135 -0.63 2.43 -18.01
C LYS A 135 0.44 2.20 -19.08
N LYS A 136 0.28 1.13 -19.87
CA LYS A 136 1.19 0.85 -21.00
C LYS A 136 1.12 1.95 -22.05
N VAL A 137 -0.07 2.42 -22.38
CA VAL A 137 -0.25 3.52 -23.34
C VAL A 137 0.44 4.78 -22.84
N GLN A 138 0.24 5.14 -21.56
CA GLN A 138 0.86 6.32 -20.96
C GLN A 138 2.39 6.22 -20.98
N LYS A 139 2.94 5.06 -20.66
CA LYS A 139 4.38 4.84 -20.68
C LYS A 139 4.96 4.98 -22.07
N ILE A 140 4.33 4.36 -23.07
CA ILE A 140 4.76 4.42 -24.46
C ILE A 140 4.68 5.85 -24.98
N SER A 141 3.60 6.57 -24.66
CA SER A 141 3.42 7.97 -25.05
C SER A 141 4.54 8.84 -24.48
N LYS A 142 4.90 8.64 -23.22
CA LYS A 142 5.98 9.38 -22.57
C LYS A 142 7.35 9.06 -23.19
N ASP A 143 7.64 7.80 -23.47
CA ASP A 143 8.89 7.37 -24.09
C ASP A 143 9.02 7.95 -25.51
N LEU A 144 7.96 7.94 -26.29
CA LEU A 144 7.94 8.51 -27.64
C LEU A 144 8.11 10.04 -27.61
N GLN A 145 7.49 10.70 -26.60
CA GLN A 145 7.66 12.15 -26.43
C GLN A 145 9.12 12.52 -26.19
N GLN A 146 9.82 11.73 -25.39
CA GLN A 146 11.25 11.95 -25.17
C GLN A 146 12.09 11.69 -26.43
N LYS A 147 11.70 10.67 -27.19
CA LYS A 147 12.40 10.28 -28.41
C LYS A 147 12.23 11.31 -29.53
N PHE A 148 11.02 11.83 -29.72
CA PHE A 148 10.67 12.75 -30.80
C PHE A 148 10.81 14.23 -30.42
N GLY A 149 10.85 14.56 -29.13
CA GLY A 149 10.83 15.95 -28.66
C GLY A 149 9.47 16.63 -28.86
N ARG A 150 8.42 15.88 -29.14
CA ARG A 150 7.03 16.33 -29.28
C ARG A 150 6.07 15.25 -28.82
N GLU A 151 4.81 15.60 -28.68
CA GLU A 151 3.78 14.61 -28.34
C GLU A 151 3.63 13.57 -29.46
N ALA A 152 3.51 12.30 -29.08
CA ALA A 152 3.28 11.22 -30.00
C ALA A 152 1.82 11.24 -30.48
N THR A 153 1.60 10.90 -31.77
CA THR A 153 0.25 10.74 -32.29
C THR A 153 -0.34 9.40 -31.86
N PRO A 154 -1.68 9.26 -31.82
CA PRO A 154 -2.29 7.96 -31.51
C PRO A 154 -1.84 6.84 -32.43
N GLU A 155 -1.57 7.11 -33.69
CA GLU A 155 -1.07 6.14 -34.66
C GLU A 155 0.33 5.65 -34.32
N GLU A 156 1.21 6.56 -33.88
CA GLU A 156 2.57 6.23 -33.45
C GLU A 156 2.56 5.35 -32.20
N ILE A 157 1.68 5.66 -31.25
CA ILE A 157 1.51 4.87 -30.02
C ILE A 157 0.98 3.47 -30.37
N ALA A 158 -0.02 3.39 -31.24
CA ALA A 158 -0.62 2.12 -31.65
C ALA A 158 0.40 1.22 -32.35
N GLU A 159 1.27 1.79 -33.17
CA GLU A 159 2.32 1.04 -33.86
C GLU A 159 3.35 0.45 -32.89
N GLU A 160 3.75 1.22 -31.89
CA GLU A 160 4.69 0.77 -30.85
C GLU A 160 4.06 -0.32 -29.95
N MET A 161 2.75 -0.29 -29.76
CA MET A 161 2.04 -1.29 -28.96
C MET A 161 1.90 -2.64 -29.66
N LYS A 162 2.06 -2.69 -30.99
CA LYS A 162 1.99 -3.96 -31.74
C LYS A 162 3.21 -4.85 -31.53
N ASP A 163 4.30 -4.29 -31.08
CA ASP A 163 5.53 -5.01 -30.75
C ASP A 163 5.52 -5.40 -29.27
#